data_29848b66b5228c63057ae9e8e7892d52
#
_entry.id   29848b66b5228c63057ae9e8e7892d52
#
_cell.length_a   1.000
_cell.length_b   1.000
_cell.length_c   1.000
_cell.angle_alpha   90.00
_cell.angle_beta   90.00
_cell.angle_gamma   90.00
#
_symmetry.space_group_name_H-M   'P 1'
#
loop_
_entity.id
_entity.type
_entity.pdbx_description
1 polymer ?
#
loop_
_entity_poly.entity_id
_entity_poly.type
_entity_poly.pdbx_seq_one_letter_code
_entity_poly.pdbx_strand_id
1 'polypeptide(L)'
;MADHKIAGLGFHHVGLKAGDYDRSRAFYTALGMKEVLSWGEGERAISLFDIGDGGKIEIFANGGEAFSSNGKWIHFAFKVDDVDAAYANALAAGATVMTPPRTVELASRPYLATIRVAFVYGPDGEQIELFRELEDKRG
;
A
#
# COMPACT_ATOMS: atom_id res chain seq x y z
N MET A 1 21.26 9.66 -5.11
CA MET A 1 20.91 10.34 -3.85
C MET A 1 20.08 11.58 -4.16
N ALA A 2 19.02 11.80 -3.39
CA ALA A 2 18.17 12.96 -3.60
C ALA A 2 18.89 14.26 -3.19
N ASP A 3 18.62 15.32 -3.94
CA ASP A 3 19.12 16.65 -3.64
C ASP A 3 18.05 17.40 -2.82
N HIS A 4 18.18 17.38 -1.50
CA HIS A 4 17.17 17.87 -0.57
C HIS A 4 17.23 19.39 -0.46
N LYS A 5 16.45 20.09 -1.28
CA LYS A 5 16.27 21.56 -1.20
C LYS A 5 15.50 21.97 0.04
N ILE A 6 14.63 21.07 0.54
CA ILE A 6 13.86 21.28 1.76
C ILE A 6 14.49 20.40 2.83
N ALA A 7 14.92 21.00 3.95
CA ALA A 7 15.55 20.26 5.03
C ALA A 7 14.59 19.21 5.59
N GLY A 8 15.08 17.96 5.68
CA GLY A 8 14.30 16.87 6.26
C GLY A 8 13.20 16.33 5.34
N LEU A 9 13.20 16.70 4.06
CA LEU A 9 12.20 16.20 3.12
C LEU A 9 12.20 14.68 3.07
N GLY A 10 11.04 14.07 3.29
CA GLY A 10 10.87 12.62 3.25
C GLY A 10 9.41 12.26 3.21
N PHE A 11 9.12 11.01 2.92
CA PHE A 11 7.75 10.51 2.90
C PHE A 11 7.25 10.33 4.35
N HIS A 12 6.01 10.75 4.63
CA HIS A 12 5.38 10.54 5.93
C HIS A 12 4.18 9.60 5.84
N HIS A 13 3.16 9.98 5.08
CA HIS A 13 1.98 9.14 4.97
C HIS A 13 1.20 9.39 3.68
N VAL A 14 0.29 8.47 3.38
CA VAL A 14 -0.75 8.62 2.37
C VAL A 14 -2.11 8.52 3.08
N GLY A 15 -3.06 9.36 2.66
CA GLY A 15 -4.41 9.35 3.22
C GLY A 15 -5.36 8.49 2.40
N LEU A 16 -6.20 7.73 3.08
CA LEU A 16 -7.18 6.83 2.49
C LEU A 16 -8.52 7.04 3.16
N LYS A 17 -9.55 7.35 2.40
CA LYS A 17 -10.91 7.40 2.92
C LYS A 17 -11.54 6.02 2.85
N ALA A 18 -11.97 5.50 4.00
CA ALA A 18 -12.57 4.18 4.10
C ALA A 18 -14.09 4.28 4.18
N GLY A 19 -14.78 3.52 3.35
CA GLY A 19 -16.23 3.40 3.41
C GLY A 19 -16.68 2.71 4.69
N ASP A 20 -15.93 1.69 5.11
CA ASP A 20 -16.11 1.01 6.38
C ASP A 20 -14.81 1.11 7.16
N TYR A 21 -14.79 2.06 8.08
CA TYR A 21 -13.58 2.41 8.85
C TYR A 21 -13.03 1.21 9.64
N ASP A 22 -13.91 0.49 10.36
CA ASP A 22 -13.49 -0.65 11.17
C ASP A 22 -12.99 -1.81 10.32
N ARG A 23 -13.62 -2.05 9.18
CA ARG A 23 -13.19 -3.08 8.23
C ARG A 23 -11.80 -2.78 7.67
N SER A 24 -11.54 -1.55 7.30
CA SER A 24 -10.22 -1.14 6.78
C SER A 24 -9.15 -1.23 7.86
N ARG A 25 -9.46 -0.81 9.09
CA ARG A 25 -8.52 -0.94 10.21
C ARG A 25 -8.17 -2.41 10.47
N ALA A 26 -9.17 -3.29 10.46
CA ALA A 26 -8.95 -4.73 10.64
C ALA A 26 -8.11 -5.31 9.50
N PHE A 27 -8.37 -4.91 8.26
CA PHE A 27 -7.63 -5.36 7.10
C PHE A 27 -6.15 -5.01 7.20
N TYR A 28 -5.84 -3.75 7.44
CA TYR A 28 -4.43 -3.30 7.50
C TYR A 28 -3.70 -3.85 8.71
N THR A 29 -4.41 -4.04 9.83
CA THR A 29 -3.86 -4.75 10.99
C THR A 29 -3.52 -6.20 10.63
N ALA A 30 -4.39 -6.89 9.88
CA ALA A 30 -4.16 -8.27 9.46
C ALA A 30 -2.98 -8.40 8.48
N LEU A 31 -2.66 -7.35 7.74
CA LEU A 31 -1.45 -7.32 6.91
C LEU A 31 -0.17 -7.17 7.74
N GLY A 32 -0.28 -6.83 9.01
CA GLY A 32 0.86 -6.65 9.90
C GLY A 32 1.20 -5.20 10.23
N MET A 33 0.38 -4.25 9.79
CA MET A 33 0.60 -2.85 10.14
C MET A 33 0.15 -2.58 11.57
N LYS A 34 0.70 -1.56 12.18
CA LYS A 34 0.40 -1.18 13.56
C LYS A 34 -0.27 0.19 13.61
N GLU A 35 -1.45 0.24 14.23
CA GLU A 35 -2.09 1.51 14.54
C GLU A 35 -1.28 2.24 15.61
N VAL A 36 -0.75 3.41 15.27
CA VAL A 36 0.13 4.17 16.18
C VAL A 36 -0.56 5.37 16.80
N LEU A 37 -1.59 5.91 16.12
CA LEU A 37 -2.39 7.02 16.63
C LEU A 37 -3.82 6.87 16.11
N SER A 38 -4.77 7.37 16.89
CA SER A 38 -6.14 7.52 16.42
C SER A 38 -6.77 8.73 17.11
N TRP A 39 -7.69 9.39 16.43
CA TRP A 39 -8.42 10.53 16.99
C TRP A 39 -9.75 10.68 16.28
N GLY A 40 -10.60 11.56 16.82
CA GLY A 40 -11.96 11.74 16.30
C GLY A 40 -12.88 10.58 16.63
N GLU A 41 -14.15 10.76 16.36
CA GLU A 41 -15.18 9.76 16.64
C GLU A 41 -16.21 9.72 15.51
N GLY A 42 -16.83 8.56 15.29
CA GLY A 42 -17.86 8.37 14.30
C GLY A 42 -17.36 8.70 12.90
N GLU A 43 -18.04 9.59 12.21
CA GLU A 43 -17.68 9.99 10.84
C GLU A 43 -16.38 10.80 10.75
N ARG A 44 -15.88 11.25 11.90
CA ARG A 44 -14.62 12.02 11.97
C ARG A 44 -13.46 11.20 12.49
N ALA A 45 -13.64 9.90 12.65
CA ALA A 45 -12.60 9.03 13.16
C ALA A 45 -11.45 8.93 12.14
N ILE A 46 -10.23 8.94 12.66
CA ILE A 46 -9.00 8.87 11.87
C ILE A 46 -8.03 7.95 12.60
N SER A 47 -7.35 7.09 11.86
CA SER A 47 -6.29 6.23 12.40
C SER A 47 -5.05 6.34 11.55
N LEU A 48 -3.90 6.36 12.20
CA LEU A 48 -2.59 6.38 11.55
C LEU A 48 -1.92 5.03 11.81
N PHE A 49 -1.61 4.32 10.73
CA PHE A 49 -1.00 2.99 10.77
C PHE A 49 0.42 3.04 10.26
N ASP A 50 1.36 2.52 11.04
CA ASP A 50 2.74 2.34 10.60
C ASP A 50 2.83 1.08 9.74
N ILE A 51 3.38 1.22 8.53
CA ILE A 51 3.55 0.10 7.59
C ILE A 51 4.61 -0.89 8.09
N GLY A 52 5.58 -0.38 8.85
CA GLY A 52 6.68 -1.18 9.40
C GLY A 52 8.06 -0.61 9.10
N ASP A 53 8.14 0.37 8.21
CA ASP A 53 9.40 1.02 7.83
C ASP A 53 9.43 2.52 8.17
N GLY A 54 8.42 2.98 8.91
CA GLY A 54 8.25 4.40 9.23
C GLY A 54 7.30 5.13 8.31
N GLY A 55 7.03 4.61 7.12
CA GLY A 55 5.96 5.10 6.25
C GLY A 55 4.60 4.73 6.84
N LYS A 56 3.59 5.56 6.59
CA LYS A 56 2.28 5.37 7.24
C LYS A 56 1.13 5.51 6.27
N ILE A 57 0.02 4.88 6.65
CA ILE A 57 -1.28 5.09 6.00
C ILE A 57 -2.18 5.77 7.02
N GLU A 58 -2.81 6.86 6.62
CA GLU A 58 -3.80 7.55 7.44
C GLU A 58 -5.19 7.18 6.93
N ILE A 59 -5.99 6.53 7.76
CA ILE A 59 -7.32 6.03 7.39
C ILE A 59 -8.39 6.95 7.97
N PHE A 60 -9.22 7.50 7.09
CA PHE A 60 -10.31 8.40 7.44
C PHE A 60 -11.63 7.67 7.34
N ALA A 61 -12.51 7.85 8.30
CA ALA A 61 -13.89 7.36 8.23
C ALA A 61 -14.70 8.15 7.20
N ASN A 62 -15.89 7.66 6.90
CA ASN A 62 -16.88 8.34 6.05
C ASN A 62 -16.39 8.53 4.61
N GLY A 63 -15.80 7.49 4.05
CA GLY A 63 -15.27 7.50 2.70
C GLY A 63 -16.30 7.25 1.60
N GLY A 64 -17.49 6.81 1.97
CA GLY A 64 -18.54 6.53 0.99
C GLY A 64 -18.27 5.29 0.16
N GLU A 65 -18.50 5.38 -1.15
CA GLU A 65 -18.35 4.25 -2.06
C GLU A 65 -16.89 3.92 -2.35
N ALA A 66 -16.67 2.71 -2.87
CA ALA A 66 -15.34 2.23 -3.25
C ALA A 66 -14.70 3.12 -4.32
N PHE A 67 -13.37 3.04 -4.44
CA PHE A 67 -12.60 3.82 -5.40
C PHE A 67 -13.05 3.61 -6.82
N SER A 68 -13.06 4.71 -7.57
CA SER A 68 -13.24 4.67 -9.02
C SER A 68 -11.88 4.34 -9.68
N SER A 69 -11.91 3.46 -10.68
CA SER A 69 -10.73 3.16 -11.49
C SER A 69 -10.30 4.32 -12.39
N ASN A 70 -11.11 5.37 -12.48
CA ASN A 70 -10.81 6.55 -13.30
C ASN A 70 -10.12 7.67 -12.51
N GLY A 71 -9.77 7.43 -11.25
CA GLY A 71 -9.07 8.39 -10.43
C GLY A 71 -7.63 8.61 -10.91
N LYS A 72 -7.01 9.71 -10.46
CA LYS A 72 -5.62 10.02 -10.82
C LYS A 72 -4.60 9.19 -10.02
N TRP A 73 -4.98 8.73 -8.84
CA TRP A 73 -4.17 7.81 -8.05
C TRP A 73 -4.45 6.40 -8.55
N ILE A 74 -3.45 5.77 -9.18
CA ILE A 74 -3.62 4.44 -9.78
C ILE A 74 -3.52 3.37 -8.70
N HIS A 75 -2.44 3.38 -7.94
CA HIS A 75 -2.21 2.43 -6.87
C HIS A 75 -1.15 2.95 -5.90
N PHE A 76 -1.01 2.28 -4.78
CA PHE A 76 0.19 2.41 -3.97
C PHE A 76 0.84 1.05 -3.82
N ALA A 77 2.16 1.03 -3.67
CA ALA A 77 2.94 -0.18 -3.64
C ALA A 77 3.63 -0.36 -2.29
N PHE A 78 3.64 -1.60 -1.81
CA PHE A 78 4.43 -1.99 -0.66
C PHE A 78 5.59 -2.85 -1.12
N LYS A 79 6.79 -2.49 -0.73
CA LYS A 79 7.95 -3.35 -0.90
C LYS A 79 7.85 -4.50 0.10
N VAL A 80 7.99 -5.72 -0.38
CA VAL A 80 7.93 -6.92 0.46
C VAL A 80 9.09 -7.85 0.12
N ASP A 81 9.48 -8.69 1.06
CA ASP A 81 10.57 -9.64 0.83
C ASP A 81 10.12 -10.88 0.05
N ASP A 82 8.86 -11.27 0.20
CA ASP A 82 8.29 -12.45 -0.46
C ASP A 82 6.91 -12.08 -0.98
N VAL A 83 6.82 -11.81 -2.29
CA VAL A 83 5.58 -11.37 -2.92
C VAL A 83 4.49 -12.44 -2.84
N ASP A 84 4.85 -13.71 -3.04
CA ASP A 84 3.87 -14.81 -3.00
C ASP A 84 3.27 -14.97 -1.61
N ALA A 85 4.08 -14.92 -0.57
CA ALA A 85 3.62 -14.99 0.82
C ALA A 85 2.77 -13.77 1.18
N ALA A 86 3.20 -12.57 0.79
CA ALA A 86 2.46 -11.34 1.04
C ALA A 86 1.10 -11.36 0.34
N TYR A 87 1.05 -11.86 -0.89
CA TYR A 87 -0.18 -12.01 -1.65
C TYR A 87 -1.17 -12.95 -0.93
N ALA A 88 -0.68 -14.13 -0.49
CA ALA A 88 -1.52 -15.08 0.25
C ALA A 88 -2.05 -14.47 1.55
N ASN A 89 -1.20 -13.74 2.27
CA ASN A 89 -1.59 -13.06 3.50
C ASN A 89 -2.63 -11.97 3.24
N ALA A 90 -2.49 -11.24 2.16
CA ALA A 90 -3.45 -10.19 1.79
C ALA A 90 -4.83 -10.78 1.49
N LEU A 91 -4.88 -11.89 0.75
CA LEU A 91 -6.16 -12.58 0.48
C LEU A 91 -6.78 -13.10 1.78
N ALA A 92 -5.98 -13.68 2.67
CA ALA A 92 -6.47 -14.13 3.97
C ALA A 92 -6.99 -12.98 4.84
N ALA A 93 -6.44 -11.78 4.67
CA ALA A 93 -6.88 -10.58 5.39
C ALA A 93 -8.15 -9.95 4.81
N GLY A 94 -8.60 -10.41 3.65
CA GLY A 94 -9.83 -9.92 3.03
C GLY A 94 -9.66 -9.17 1.72
N ALA A 95 -8.44 -9.10 1.18
CA ALA A 95 -8.23 -8.51 -0.14
C ALA A 95 -8.82 -9.39 -1.23
N THR A 96 -9.13 -8.80 -2.37
CA THR A 96 -9.58 -9.54 -3.55
C THR A 96 -8.52 -9.52 -4.63
N VAL A 97 -8.53 -10.53 -5.50
CA VAL A 97 -7.52 -10.69 -6.53
C VAL A 97 -7.65 -9.62 -7.62
N MET A 98 -6.53 -8.99 -7.96
CA MET A 98 -6.43 -8.18 -9.17
C MET A 98 -5.48 -8.84 -10.17
N THR A 99 -4.23 -9.09 -9.77
CA THR A 99 -3.24 -9.77 -10.60
C THR A 99 -2.42 -10.71 -9.70
N PRO A 100 -2.48 -12.04 -9.90
CA PRO A 100 -1.67 -12.97 -9.12
C PRO A 100 -0.17 -12.72 -9.28
N PRO A 101 0.67 -13.24 -8.36
CA PRO A 101 2.12 -13.04 -8.44
C PRO A 101 2.69 -13.48 -9.77
N ARG A 102 3.57 -12.66 -10.31
CA ARG A 102 4.30 -12.95 -11.54
C ARG A 102 5.65 -12.26 -11.55
N THR A 103 6.58 -12.83 -12.28
CA THR A 103 7.88 -12.23 -12.52
C THR A 103 7.85 -11.51 -13.86
N VAL A 104 8.31 -10.27 -13.88
CA VAL A 104 8.33 -9.42 -15.08
C VAL A 104 9.72 -8.89 -15.28
N GLU A 105 10.23 -9.00 -16.50
CA GLU A 105 11.44 -8.30 -16.91
C GLU A 105 11.03 -7.00 -17.57
N LEU A 106 11.37 -5.88 -16.93
CA LEU A 106 11.00 -4.57 -17.44
C LEU A 106 12.01 -4.11 -18.48
N ALA A 107 11.53 -3.52 -19.57
CA ALA A 107 12.38 -2.85 -20.54
C ALA A 107 12.75 -1.46 -19.99
N SER A 108 13.40 -1.44 -18.83
CA SER A 108 13.66 -0.24 -18.07
C SER A 108 15.06 0.34 -18.35
N ARG A 109 15.28 1.57 -17.93
CA ARG A 109 16.55 2.29 -18.00
C ARG A 109 16.81 2.94 -16.65
N PRO A 110 18.04 3.07 -16.20
CA PRO A 110 19.33 2.79 -16.88
C PRO A 110 19.76 1.32 -16.87
N TYR A 111 18.99 0.41 -16.32
CA TYR A 111 19.23 -1.03 -16.33
C TYR A 111 17.91 -1.78 -16.50
N LEU A 112 17.99 -3.03 -16.95
CA LEU A 112 16.82 -3.89 -17.10
C LEU A 112 16.47 -4.48 -15.73
N ALA A 113 15.38 -4.01 -15.14
CA ALA A 113 14.94 -4.50 -13.84
C ALA A 113 14.08 -5.75 -13.98
N THR A 114 14.34 -6.76 -13.16
CA THR A 114 13.49 -7.93 -13.04
C THR A 114 12.76 -7.81 -11.72
N ILE A 115 11.44 -7.87 -11.76
CA ILE A 115 10.59 -7.69 -10.59
C ILE A 115 9.67 -8.87 -10.39
N ARG A 116 9.32 -9.13 -9.13
CA ARG A 116 8.18 -9.97 -8.78
C ARG A 116 7.08 -9.06 -8.27
N VAL A 117 5.87 -9.21 -8.77
CA VAL A 117 4.79 -8.29 -8.48
C VAL A 117 3.46 -9.02 -8.42
N ALA A 118 2.58 -8.54 -7.54
CA ALA A 118 1.19 -8.94 -7.48
C ALA A 118 0.35 -7.71 -7.15
N PHE A 119 -0.92 -7.73 -7.53
CA PHE A 119 -1.86 -6.66 -7.21
C PHE A 119 -3.09 -7.26 -6.55
N VAL A 120 -3.60 -6.58 -5.54
CA VAL A 120 -4.85 -6.92 -4.88
C VAL A 120 -5.70 -5.66 -4.73
N TYR A 121 -6.99 -5.84 -4.48
CA TYR A 121 -7.87 -4.74 -4.09
C TYR A 121 -8.09 -4.81 -2.58
N GLY A 122 -7.97 -3.68 -1.91
CA GLY A 122 -8.34 -3.53 -0.51
C GLY A 122 -9.87 -3.38 -0.35
N PRO A 123 -10.34 -3.17 0.90
CA PRO A 123 -11.77 -3.13 1.20
C PRO A 123 -12.56 -2.07 0.46
N ASP A 124 -11.93 -0.96 0.08
CA ASP A 124 -12.58 0.12 -0.67
C ASP A 124 -12.35 0.04 -2.17
N GLY A 125 -11.75 -1.04 -2.65
CA GLY A 125 -11.37 -1.16 -4.06
C GLY A 125 -10.04 -0.49 -4.38
N GLU A 126 -9.32 -0.03 -3.36
CA GLU A 126 -7.99 0.55 -3.56
C GLU A 126 -7.05 -0.50 -4.12
N GLN A 127 -6.29 -0.12 -5.14
CA GLN A 127 -5.32 -1.01 -5.77
C GLN A 127 -4.03 -0.99 -4.96
N ILE A 128 -3.60 -2.17 -4.54
CA ILE A 128 -2.38 -2.35 -3.74
C ILE A 128 -1.43 -3.23 -4.53
N GLU A 129 -0.23 -2.72 -4.79
CA GLU A 129 0.84 -3.47 -5.44
C GLU A 129 1.77 -4.05 -4.38
N LEU A 130 2.07 -5.34 -4.49
CA LEU A 130 3.09 -6.00 -3.68
C LEU A 130 4.29 -6.22 -4.59
N PHE A 131 5.45 -5.69 -4.20
CA PHE A 131 6.54 -5.45 -5.13
C PHE A 131 7.88 -5.86 -4.53
N ARG A 132 8.71 -6.52 -5.35
CA ARG A 132 10.10 -6.79 -5.05
C ARG A 132 10.93 -6.73 -6.32
N GLU A 133 12.04 -6.01 -6.28
CA GLU A 133 13.04 -6.08 -7.32
C GLU A 133 13.95 -7.28 -7.03
N LEU A 134 14.02 -8.26 -7.96
CA LEU A 134 14.70 -9.51 -7.71
C LEU A 134 16.21 -9.41 -7.78
N GLU A 135 16.72 -8.50 -8.62
CA GLU A 135 18.14 -8.24 -8.75
C GLU A 135 18.39 -6.76 -8.70
N ASP A 136 19.39 -6.36 -7.92
CA ASP A 136 19.87 -5.00 -7.93
C ASP A 136 21.02 -4.89 -8.92
N LYS A 137 20.72 -4.36 -10.11
CA LYS A 137 21.69 -4.18 -11.19
C LYS A 137 22.35 -2.81 -11.18
N ARG A 138 22.06 -2.01 -10.17
CA ARG A 138 22.70 -0.70 -9.99
C ARG A 138 24.11 -0.94 -9.45
N GLY A 139 25.06 -0.55 -10.21
CA GLY A 139 26.46 -0.76 -9.88
C GLY A 139 26.94 0.12 -8.74
#